data_78649fcb8d50f8cc302c2823dbe6217f
#
_entry.id   78649fcb8d50f8cc302c2823dbe6217f
#
_cell.length_a   1.000
_cell.length_b   1.000
_cell.length_c   1.000
_cell.angle_alpha   90.00
_cell.angle_beta   90.00
_cell.angle_gamma   90.00
#
_symmetry.space_group_name_H-M   'P 1'
#
loop_
_entity.id
_entity.type
_entity.pdbx_description
1 polymer ?
#
loop_
_entity_poly.entity_id
_entity_poly.type
_entity_poly.pdbx_seq_one_letter_code
_entity_poly.pdbx_strand_id
1 'polypeptide(L)'
;MNKLLALLFSFFIISCGQSFITTGAKTAVGQQQDDKTIRESWDDTTIKLGIKESYFNYDATLFTKIDVEVELGKVLLTGVVPFGDMRLEAVRLAWQQQGVVEVINEISIDTGYGLDDIARDKVISTQLFAKIISDRNIKKFKYDYEVQKQIIYLFGVSNDQKEIDRLIDHAKSIKGVLDIINYIQTR
;
A
#
# COMPACT_ATOMS: atom_id res chain seq x y z
N MET A 1 48.68 -16.69 -38.49
CA MET A 1 47.70 -17.51 -37.82
C MET A 1 47.04 -16.60 -36.73
N ASN A 2 45.88 -16.04 -36.80
CA ASN A 2 44.70 -16.20 -37.64
C ASN A 2 44.03 -14.84 -37.82
N LYS A 3 43.94 -14.38 -39.05
CA LYS A 3 43.18 -13.18 -39.46
C LYS A 3 41.76 -13.54 -39.90
N LEU A 4 41.06 -14.44 -39.17
CA LEU A 4 39.79 -14.99 -39.63
C LEU A 4 38.65 -14.88 -38.60
N LEU A 5 38.75 -14.02 -37.57
CA LEU A 5 37.69 -13.86 -36.55
C LEU A 5 37.17 -12.43 -36.41
N ALA A 6 37.39 -11.58 -37.41
CA ALA A 6 37.01 -10.15 -37.36
C ALA A 6 35.94 -9.78 -38.40
N LEU A 7 35.13 -10.72 -38.88
CA LEU A 7 34.26 -10.45 -40.05
C LEU A 7 32.81 -10.93 -39.85
N LEU A 8 32.30 -10.98 -38.61
CA LEU A 8 30.90 -11.41 -38.32
C LEU A 8 30.12 -10.47 -37.39
N PHE A 9 30.54 -9.21 -37.22
CA PHE A 9 29.80 -8.27 -36.37
C PHE A 9 29.49 -6.94 -37.09
N SER A 10 29.01 -7.04 -38.34
CA SER A 10 28.57 -5.85 -39.08
C SER A 10 27.38 -6.21 -39.96
N PHE A 11 26.22 -6.40 -39.39
CA PHE A 11 24.97 -6.35 -40.14
C PHE A 11 23.78 -6.46 -39.15
N PHE A 12 23.26 -5.33 -38.68
CA PHE A 12 21.85 -5.19 -38.34
C PHE A 12 21.60 -3.78 -37.76
N ILE A 13 21.72 -2.79 -38.61
CA ILE A 13 21.04 -1.50 -38.43
C ILE A 13 20.46 -1.13 -39.78
N ILE A 14 19.22 -1.49 -40.03
CA ILE A 14 18.32 -0.81 -40.97
C ILE A 14 16.91 -1.37 -40.69
N SER A 15 16.07 -0.53 -40.14
CA SER A 15 14.64 -0.42 -40.45
C SER A 15 14.05 0.67 -39.57
N CYS A 16 14.13 1.89 -39.98
CA CYS A 16 13.26 2.59 -40.90
C CYS A 16 11.78 2.57 -40.45
N GLY A 17 11.37 3.75 -40.00
CA GLY A 17 10.03 4.11 -39.67
C GLY A 17 9.03 3.89 -40.80
N GLN A 18 7.86 3.49 -40.46
CA GLN A 18 6.67 3.72 -41.27
C GLN A 18 5.55 4.22 -40.38
N SER A 19 5.29 5.49 -40.56
CA SER A 19 4.06 6.14 -40.12
C SER A 19 2.88 5.50 -40.85
N PHE A 20 2.03 4.77 -40.08
CA PHE A 20 0.72 4.43 -40.58
C PHE A 20 -0.28 5.45 -40.03
N ILE A 21 -0.55 6.46 -40.86
CA ILE A 21 -1.78 7.24 -40.75
C ILE A 21 -2.88 6.36 -41.34
N THR A 22 -3.72 5.78 -40.51
CA THR A 22 -5.04 5.31 -40.91
C THR A 22 -6.09 6.14 -40.22
N THR A 23 -6.68 7.01 -41.01
CA THR A 23 -7.91 7.73 -40.75
C THR A 23 -9.05 6.72 -40.62
N GLY A 24 -9.82 6.81 -39.54
CA GLY A 24 -11.21 6.36 -39.55
C GLY A 24 -11.57 5.29 -38.52
N ALA A 25 -12.18 5.70 -37.50
CA ALA A 25 -13.46 5.29 -36.96
C ALA A 25 -13.50 5.54 -35.44
N LYS A 26 -14.34 6.46 -35.08
CA LYS A 26 -14.74 6.77 -33.71
C LYS A 26 -15.36 5.53 -33.06
N THR A 27 -14.77 5.04 -31.99
CA THR A 27 -15.49 4.44 -30.89
C THR A 27 -14.83 4.87 -29.60
N ALA A 28 -15.15 6.09 -29.22
CA ALA A 28 -14.84 6.60 -27.89
C ALA A 28 -15.98 6.18 -26.98
N VAL A 29 -15.78 5.13 -26.21
CA VAL A 29 -16.48 4.92 -24.91
C VAL A 29 -15.59 4.00 -24.07
N GLY A 30 -15.01 4.49 -22.97
CA GLY A 30 -14.65 3.65 -21.84
C GLY A 30 -13.19 3.59 -21.38
N GLN A 31 -12.34 4.59 -21.64
CA GLN A 31 -10.95 4.53 -21.16
C GLN A 31 -10.45 5.73 -20.31
N GLN A 32 -11.35 6.60 -19.87
CA GLN A 32 -10.92 7.75 -19.05
C GLN A 32 -10.97 7.52 -17.54
N GLN A 33 -11.47 6.37 -17.09
CA GLN A 33 -11.61 6.07 -15.67
C GLN A 33 -10.40 5.30 -15.11
N ASP A 34 -9.72 4.50 -15.93
CA ASP A 34 -8.57 3.70 -15.51
C ASP A 34 -7.28 4.53 -15.36
N ASP A 35 -7.04 5.49 -16.26
CA ASP A 35 -5.82 6.32 -16.23
C ASP A 35 -5.75 7.22 -15.00
N LYS A 36 -6.90 7.71 -14.51
CA LYS A 36 -6.96 8.53 -13.31
C LYS A 36 -6.67 7.72 -12.05
N THR A 37 -7.25 6.54 -11.95
CA THR A 37 -7.05 5.61 -10.83
C THR A 37 -5.60 5.13 -10.77
N ILE A 38 -4.98 4.82 -11.91
CA ILE A 38 -3.57 4.42 -11.99
C ILE A 38 -2.66 5.57 -11.55
N ARG A 39 -2.92 6.80 -12.01
CA ARG A 39 -2.11 7.97 -11.64
C ARG A 39 -2.21 8.29 -10.15
N GLU A 40 -3.41 8.24 -9.58
CA GLU A 40 -3.65 8.40 -8.14
C GLU A 40 -2.89 7.34 -7.33
N SER A 41 -2.92 6.07 -7.75
CA SER A 41 -2.19 4.98 -7.11
C SER A 41 -0.66 5.12 -7.19
N TRP A 42 -0.12 5.66 -8.28
CA TRP A 42 1.31 5.97 -8.40
C TRP A 42 1.73 7.09 -7.44
N ASP A 43 0.89 8.10 -7.28
CA ASP A 43 1.14 9.20 -6.34
C ASP A 43 1.16 8.69 -4.89
N ASP A 44 0.23 7.84 -4.49
CA ASP A 44 0.19 7.23 -3.16
C ASP A 44 1.39 6.35 -2.87
N THR A 45 1.84 5.55 -3.85
CA THR A 45 3.07 4.76 -3.73
C THR A 45 4.30 5.65 -3.54
N THR A 46 4.38 6.76 -4.26
CA THR A 46 5.48 7.73 -4.13
C THR A 46 5.48 8.39 -2.75
N ILE A 47 4.31 8.76 -2.24
CA ILE A 47 4.15 9.30 -0.88
C ILE A 47 4.61 8.27 0.15
N LYS A 48 4.13 7.03 0.06
CA LYS A 48 4.51 5.93 0.96
C LYS A 48 6.02 5.71 1.00
N LEU A 49 6.65 5.62 -0.18
CA LEU A 49 8.10 5.43 -0.28
C LEU A 49 8.88 6.62 0.29
N GLY A 50 8.46 7.85 0.04
CA GLY A 50 9.11 9.05 0.58
C GLY A 50 9.02 9.15 2.11
N ILE A 51 7.88 8.77 2.70
CA ILE A 51 7.73 8.68 4.16
C ILE A 51 8.68 7.59 4.73
N LYS A 52 8.69 6.40 4.13
CA LYS A 52 9.56 5.30 4.57
C LYS A 52 11.04 5.65 4.42
N GLU A 53 11.44 6.36 3.37
CA GLU A 53 12.79 6.88 3.20
C GLU A 53 13.15 7.89 4.30
N SER A 54 12.24 8.82 4.62
CA SER A 54 12.42 9.78 5.70
C SER A 54 12.59 9.10 7.06
N TYR A 55 11.82 8.04 7.33
CA TYR A 55 11.98 7.22 8.53
C TYR A 55 13.34 6.52 8.58
N PHE A 56 13.74 5.90 7.47
CA PHE A 56 15.03 5.22 7.38
C PHE A 56 16.21 6.17 7.64
N ASN A 57 16.15 7.37 7.06
CA ASN A 57 17.18 8.39 7.21
C ASN A 57 17.22 9.00 8.62
N TYR A 58 16.09 9.04 9.32
CA TYR A 58 16.00 9.58 10.66
C TYR A 58 16.42 8.55 11.73
N ASP A 59 15.77 7.38 11.73
CA ASP A 59 16.04 6.31 12.70
C ASP A 59 15.52 4.96 12.16
N ALA A 60 16.40 3.96 12.17
CA ALA A 60 16.04 2.60 11.72
C ALA A 60 14.86 2.00 12.51
N THR A 61 14.61 2.45 13.74
CA THR A 61 13.48 1.99 14.55
C THR A 61 12.16 2.48 13.95
N LEU A 62 12.09 3.74 13.49
CA LEU A 62 10.90 4.26 12.82
C LEU A 62 10.61 3.45 11.55
N PHE A 63 11.64 3.21 10.73
CA PHE A 63 11.50 2.44 9.51
C PHE A 63 10.98 1.02 9.73
N THR A 64 11.44 0.35 10.80
CA THR A 64 11.13 -1.07 11.04
C THR A 64 9.88 -1.31 11.88
N LYS A 65 9.48 -0.32 12.69
CA LYS A 65 8.37 -0.48 13.66
C LYS A 65 7.09 0.25 13.30
N ILE A 66 7.14 1.13 12.29
CA ILE A 66 5.95 1.87 11.86
C ILE A 66 5.60 1.47 10.44
N ASP A 67 4.38 1.01 10.27
CA ASP A 67 3.78 0.75 8.97
C ASP A 67 3.08 1.99 8.45
N VAL A 68 3.14 2.17 7.14
CA VAL A 68 2.63 3.34 6.43
C VAL A 68 1.74 2.85 5.30
N GLU A 69 0.47 3.18 5.34
CA GLU A 69 -0.45 2.98 4.22
C GLU A 69 -0.94 4.33 3.69
N VAL A 70 -1.09 4.43 2.38
CA VAL A 70 -1.50 5.68 1.74
C VAL A 70 -2.60 5.40 0.72
N GLU A 71 -3.68 6.17 0.81
CA GLU A 71 -4.79 6.12 -0.13
C GLU A 71 -5.30 7.55 -0.38
N LEU A 72 -5.22 8.02 -1.62
CA LEU A 72 -5.64 9.38 -2.02
C LEU A 72 -4.94 10.49 -1.22
N GLY A 73 -3.64 10.32 -0.93
CA GLY A 73 -2.86 11.25 -0.12
C GLY A 73 -3.16 11.21 1.38
N LYS A 74 -4.11 10.39 1.83
CA LYS A 74 -4.31 10.13 3.26
C LYS A 74 -3.36 9.05 3.71
N VAL A 75 -2.70 9.27 4.82
CA VAL A 75 -1.69 8.38 5.38
C VAL A 75 -2.21 7.78 6.67
N LEU A 76 -2.23 6.45 6.75
CA LEU A 76 -2.43 5.72 7.99
C LEU A 76 -1.06 5.27 8.52
N LEU A 77 -0.76 5.67 9.75
CA LEU A 77 0.43 5.22 10.48
C LEU A 77 0.01 4.26 11.58
N THR A 78 0.52 3.04 11.53
CA THR A 78 0.35 2.02 12.56
C THR A 78 1.72 1.56 13.07
N GLY A 79 1.74 0.84 14.17
CA GLY A 79 2.99 0.31 14.73
C GLY A 79 3.09 0.57 16.24
N VAL A 80 4.09 -0.04 16.87
CA VAL A 80 4.34 0.10 18.30
C VAL A 80 5.74 0.60 18.53
N VAL A 81 5.86 1.77 19.15
CA VAL A 81 7.14 2.39 19.50
C VAL A 81 7.31 2.47 21.02
N PRO A 82 8.54 2.40 21.53
CA PRO A 82 8.78 2.44 22.98
C PRO A 82 8.56 3.83 23.61
N PHE A 83 8.69 4.91 22.82
CA PHE A 83 8.70 6.27 23.36
C PHE A 83 7.81 7.21 22.56
N GLY A 84 7.25 8.21 23.24
CA GLY A 84 6.31 9.17 22.64
C GLY A 84 6.95 10.14 21.65
N ASP A 85 8.22 10.47 21.82
CA ASP A 85 9.01 11.29 20.90
C ASP A 85 9.15 10.63 19.52
N MET A 86 9.34 9.31 19.49
CA MET A 86 9.38 8.54 18.23
C MET A 86 8.04 8.63 17.46
N ARG A 87 6.91 8.51 18.19
CA ARG A 87 5.58 8.69 17.58
C ARG A 87 5.39 10.10 17.04
N LEU A 88 5.79 11.11 17.80
CA LEU A 88 5.69 12.50 17.38
C LEU A 88 6.51 12.77 16.13
N GLU A 89 7.73 12.25 16.10
CA GLU A 89 8.65 12.43 14.98
C GLU A 89 8.14 11.71 13.72
N ALA A 90 7.59 10.51 13.86
CA ALA A 90 7.00 9.79 12.75
C ALA A 90 5.86 10.60 12.09
N VAL A 91 4.96 11.15 12.90
CA VAL A 91 3.86 12.01 12.39
C VAL A 91 4.40 13.26 11.72
N ARG A 92 5.42 13.90 12.31
CA ARG A 92 6.06 15.08 11.74
C ARG A 92 6.67 14.81 10.37
N LEU A 93 7.40 13.71 10.23
CA LEU A 93 8.04 13.31 8.98
C LEU A 93 7.00 12.96 7.90
N ALA A 94 5.91 12.29 8.28
CA ALA A 94 4.83 12.00 7.36
C ALA A 94 4.18 13.28 6.81
N TRP A 95 3.93 14.28 7.65
CA TRP A 95 3.38 15.57 7.21
C TRP A 95 4.31 16.37 6.30
N GLN A 96 5.61 16.13 6.34
CA GLN A 96 6.57 16.82 5.49
C GLN A 96 6.64 16.25 4.06
N GLN A 97 6.08 15.05 3.85
CA GLN A 97 6.08 14.45 2.52
C GLN A 97 5.10 15.17 1.61
N GLN A 98 5.57 15.52 0.41
CA GLN A 98 4.74 16.16 -0.61
C GLN A 98 3.59 15.22 -1.03
N GLY A 99 2.39 15.76 -1.14
CA GLY A 99 1.20 15.02 -1.55
C GLY A 99 0.37 14.50 -0.39
N VAL A 100 0.87 14.54 0.86
CA VAL A 100 0.09 14.17 2.05
C VAL A 100 -1.00 15.21 2.31
N VAL A 101 -2.24 14.76 2.43
CA VAL A 101 -3.42 15.60 2.72
C VAL A 101 -3.98 15.37 4.13
N GLU A 102 -3.74 14.18 4.68
CA GLU A 102 -4.19 13.81 6.04
C GLU A 102 -3.26 12.75 6.62
N VAL A 103 -2.99 12.81 7.93
CA VAL A 103 -2.26 11.76 8.65
C VAL A 103 -3.13 11.24 9.79
N ILE A 104 -3.49 9.98 9.71
CA ILE A 104 -4.21 9.22 10.73
C ILE A 104 -3.15 8.48 11.56
N ASN A 105 -3.06 8.83 12.85
CA ASN A 105 -2.02 8.31 13.72
C ASN A 105 -2.57 7.27 14.70
N GLU A 106 -2.33 6.00 14.40
CA GLU A 106 -2.64 4.84 15.22
C GLU A 106 -1.38 4.21 15.84
N ILE A 107 -0.26 4.94 15.89
CA ILE A 107 0.96 4.46 16.52
C ILE A 107 0.75 4.36 18.04
N SER A 108 0.90 3.16 18.60
CA SER A 108 0.86 2.90 20.03
C SER A 108 2.23 3.12 20.69
N ILE A 109 2.23 3.56 21.93
CA ILE A 109 3.43 3.62 22.76
C ILE A 109 3.37 2.47 23.74
N ASP A 110 4.33 1.54 23.66
CA ASP A 110 4.38 0.39 24.54
C ASP A 110 5.81 -0.20 24.58
N THR A 111 6.41 -0.21 25.75
CA THR A 111 7.74 -0.81 25.97
C THR A 111 7.67 -2.32 26.20
N GLY A 112 6.48 -2.86 26.48
CA GLY A 112 6.28 -4.29 26.74
C GLY A 112 5.85 -5.10 25.50
N TYR A 113 5.56 -4.44 24.37
CA TYR A 113 5.17 -5.12 23.14
C TYR A 113 6.35 -5.90 22.55
N GLY A 114 6.27 -7.21 22.61
CA GLY A 114 7.37 -8.14 22.32
C GLY A 114 7.04 -9.19 21.26
N LEU A 115 7.90 -10.19 21.14
CA LEU A 115 7.80 -11.24 20.14
C LEU A 115 6.49 -12.03 20.21
N ASP A 116 5.98 -12.26 21.42
CA ASP A 116 4.72 -13.01 21.61
C ASP A 116 3.51 -12.20 21.11
N ASP A 117 3.54 -10.88 21.27
CA ASP A 117 2.50 -9.98 20.76
C ASP A 117 2.54 -9.94 19.24
N ILE A 118 3.74 -9.76 18.67
CA ILE A 118 3.96 -9.78 17.22
C ILE A 118 3.50 -11.13 16.61
N ALA A 119 3.79 -12.24 17.28
CA ALA A 119 3.34 -13.55 16.82
C ALA A 119 1.81 -13.67 16.82
N ARG A 120 1.12 -13.17 17.86
CA ARG A 120 -0.35 -13.13 17.92
C ARG A 120 -0.94 -12.28 16.79
N ASP A 121 -0.42 -11.09 16.58
CA ASP A 121 -0.86 -10.19 15.52
C ASP A 121 -0.65 -10.82 14.13
N LYS A 122 0.49 -11.49 13.93
CA LYS A 122 0.77 -12.20 12.68
C LYS A 122 -0.19 -13.36 12.40
N VAL A 123 -0.63 -14.08 13.44
CA VAL A 123 -1.63 -15.15 13.31
C VAL A 123 -2.98 -14.55 12.88
N ILE A 124 -3.41 -13.44 13.50
CA ILE A 124 -4.65 -12.74 13.12
C ILE A 124 -4.56 -12.24 11.67
N SER A 125 -3.47 -11.56 11.32
CA SER A 125 -3.22 -11.05 9.97
C SER A 125 -3.28 -12.15 8.92
N THR A 126 -2.64 -13.30 9.17
CA THR A 126 -2.65 -14.44 8.26
C THR A 126 -4.05 -15.03 8.08
N GLN A 127 -4.85 -15.12 9.16
CA GLN A 127 -6.24 -15.60 9.09
C GLN A 127 -7.13 -14.64 8.30
N LEU A 128 -6.97 -13.33 8.52
CA LEU A 128 -7.71 -12.31 7.77
C LEU A 128 -7.37 -12.37 6.28
N PHE A 129 -6.09 -12.45 5.95
CA PHE A 129 -5.63 -12.63 4.57
C PHE A 129 -6.29 -13.84 3.91
N ALA A 130 -6.26 -15.00 4.57
CA ALA A 130 -6.87 -16.23 4.04
C ALA A 130 -8.37 -16.07 3.77
N LYS A 131 -9.10 -15.38 4.65
CA LYS A 131 -10.53 -15.10 4.46
C LYS A 131 -10.79 -14.16 3.29
N ILE A 132 -10.02 -13.07 3.18
CA ILE A 132 -10.12 -12.09 2.10
C ILE A 132 -9.85 -12.75 0.74
N ILE A 133 -8.77 -13.55 0.62
CA ILE A 133 -8.41 -14.17 -0.67
C ILE A 133 -9.38 -15.28 -1.09
N SER A 134 -10.07 -15.92 -0.13
CA SER A 134 -11.05 -16.96 -0.41
C SER A 134 -12.43 -16.42 -0.78
N ASP A 135 -12.75 -15.18 -0.40
CA ASP A 135 -14.05 -14.56 -0.70
C ASP A 135 -14.03 -13.87 -2.07
N ARG A 136 -14.83 -14.40 -3.00
CA ARG A 136 -14.93 -13.87 -4.38
C ARG A 136 -15.67 -12.53 -4.45
N ASN A 137 -16.38 -12.14 -3.39
CA ASN A 137 -17.14 -10.89 -3.32
C ASN A 137 -16.31 -9.73 -2.75
N ILE A 138 -15.05 -9.97 -2.39
CA ILE A 138 -14.12 -8.94 -1.94
C ILE A 138 -13.08 -8.67 -3.03
N LYS A 139 -12.96 -7.41 -3.44
CA LYS A 139 -11.94 -6.96 -4.41
C LYS A 139 -10.61 -6.73 -3.68
N LYS A 140 -9.78 -7.74 -3.64
CA LYS A 140 -8.57 -7.90 -2.82
C LYS A 140 -7.57 -6.75 -2.85
N PHE A 141 -7.51 -5.99 -3.94
CA PHE A 141 -6.52 -4.92 -4.15
C PHE A 141 -7.03 -3.51 -3.80
N LYS A 142 -8.22 -3.42 -3.18
CA LYS A 142 -8.82 -2.15 -2.77
C LYS A 142 -8.66 -1.84 -1.29
N TYR A 143 -8.17 -2.81 -0.54
CA TYR A 143 -8.09 -2.73 0.91
C TYR A 143 -6.71 -3.14 1.39
N ASP A 144 -6.15 -2.30 2.20
CA ASP A 144 -5.02 -2.60 3.05
C ASP A 144 -5.52 -2.84 4.47
N TYR A 145 -4.79 -3.61 5.24
CA TYR A 145 -5.07 -3.82 6.63
C TYR A 145 -3.78 -4.07 7.42
N GLU A 146 -3.77 -3.57 8.63
CA GLU A 146 -2.72 -3.83 9.60
C GLU A 146 -3.30 -4.42 10.88
N VAL A 147 -2.50 -5.22 11.57
CA VAL A 147 -2.87 -5.82 12.86
C VAL A 147 -1.82 -5.47 13.89
N GLN A 148 -2.26 -4.77 14.92
CA GLN A 148 -1.40 -4.30 15.99
C GLN A 148 -2.12 -4.44 17.32
N LYS A 149 -1.50 -5.09 18.29
CA LYS A 149 -2.08 -5.34 19.63
C LYS A 149 -3.46 -6.02 19.55
N GLN A 150 -3.63 -6.95 18.58
CA GLN A 150 -4.88 -7.66 18.29
C GLN A 150 -6.03 -6.75 17.80
N ILE A 151 -5.71 -5.51 17.41
CA ILE A 151 -6.64 -4.59 16.75
C ILE A 151 -6.38 -4.65 15.25
N ILE A 152 -7.45 -4.78 14.46
CA ILE A 152 -7.38 -4.74 13.00
C ILE A 152 -7.73 -3.33 12.53
N TYR A 153 -6.83 -2.71 11.80
CA TYR A 153 -7.04 -1.44 11.11
C TYR A 153 -7.32 -1.73 9.64
N LEU A 154 -8.50 -1.35 9.15
CA LEU A 154 -8.90 -1.50 7.75
C LEU A 154 -8.76 -0.16 7.05
N PHE A 155 -8.14 -0.15 5.87
CA PHE A 155 -7.88 1.08 5.12
C PHE A 155 -8.11 0.85 3.63
N GLY A 156 -8.51 1.89 2.89
CA GLY A 156 -8.78 1.81 1.46
C GLY A 156 -9.98 2.63 1.00
N VAL A 157 -10.46 2.35 -0.22
CA VAL A 157 -11.64 3.02 -0.80
C VAL A 157 -12.61 2.00 -1.40
N SER A 158 -13.89 2.13 -1.11
CA SER A 158 -14.94 1.33 -1.73
C SER A 158 -16.22 2.11 -1.95
N ASN A 159 -16.95 1.75 -3.03
CA ASN A 159 -18.31 2.23 -3.32
C ASN A 159 -19.36 1.18 -2.92
N ASP A 160 -18.94 0.03 -2.42
CA ASP A 160 -19.81 -1.10 -2.10
C ASP A 160 -19.83 -1.38 -0.60
N GLN A 161 -20.86 -0.87 0.07
CA GLN A 161 -21.04 -1.07 1.51
C GLN A 161 -21.12 -2.55 1.89
N LYS A 162 -21.69 -3.39 1.03
CA LYS A 162 -21.80 -4.84 1.30
C LYS A 162 -20.44 -5.52 1.29
N GLU A 163 -19.52 -5.03 0.46
CA GLU A 163 -18.13 -5.50 0.44
C GLU A 163 -17.41 -5.11 1.73
N ILE A 164 -17.60 -3.87 2.20
CA ILE A 164 -17.04 -3.38 3.49
C ILE A 164 -17.59 -4.19 4.66
N ASP A 165 -18.92 -4.37 4.72
CA ASP A 165 -19.57 -5.12 5.80
C ASP A 165 -19.04 -6.57 5.86
N ARG A 166 -18.86 -7.21 4.69
CA ARG A 166 -18.31 -8.56 4.58
C ARG A 166 -16.85 -8.63 5.07
N LEU A 167 -16.04 -7.62 4.75
CA LEU A 167 -14.66 -7.54 5.24
C LEU A 167 -14.62 -7.42 6.77
N ILE A 168 -15.48 -6.58 7.33
CA ILE A 168 -15.64 -6.41 8.79
C ILE A 168 -16.13 -7.72 9.43
N ASP A 169 -17.07 -8.43 8.82
CA ASP A 169 -17.57 -9.72 9.33
C ASP A 169 -16.48 -10.80 9.32
N HIS A 170 -15.64 -10.83 8.29
CA HIS A 170 -14.46 -11.70 8.28
C HIS A 170 -13.52 -11.37 9.43
N ALA A 171 -13.21 -10.09 9.65
CA ALA A 171 -12.35 -9.64 10.73
C ALA A 171 -12.93 -10.02 12.11
N LYS A 172 -14.22 -9.77 12.35
CA LYS A 172 -14.93 -10.14 13.60
C LYS A 172 -14.92 -11.65 13.89
N SER A 173 -14.89 -12.48 12.85
CA SER A 173 -14.90 -13.94 12.98
C SER A 173 -13.58 -14.55 13.43
N ILE A 174 -12.50 -13.74 13.53
CA ILE A 174 -11.16 -14.21 13.89
C ILE A 174 -11.01 -14.22 15.43
N LYS A 175 -10.65 -15.39 15.97
CA LYS A 175 -10.42 -15.52 17.40
C LYS A 175 -9.20 -14.73 17.84
N GLY A 176 -9.34 -13.94 18.89
CA GLY A 176 -8.26 -13.14 19.46
C GLY A 176 -8.25 -11.68 18.99
N VAL A 177 -9.10 -11.31 18.05
CA VAL A 177 -9.32 -9.90 17.69
C VAL A 177 -10.01 -9.19 18.84
N LEU A 178 -9.46 -8.07 19.30
CA LEU A 178 -9.98 -7.23 20.37
C LEU A 178 -10.84 -6.09 19.83
N ASP A 179 -10.45 -5.50 18.69
CA ASP A 179 -11.19 -4.41 18.08
C ASP A 179 -10.91 -4.34 16.56
N ILE A 180 -11.80 -3.62 15.84
CA ILE A 180 -11.68 -3.37 14.41
C ILE A 180 -11.95 -1.89 14.17
N ILE A 181 -10.94 -1.20 13.66
CA ILE A 181 -11.01 0.21 13.31
C ILE A 181 -11.09 0.33 11.79
N ASN A 182 -12.17 0.94 11.31
CA ASN A 182 -12.44 1.02 9.88
C ASN A 182 -12.20 2.45 9.37
N TYR A 183 -11.17 2.60 8.54
CA TYR A 183 -10.82 3.81 7.80
C TYR A 183 -11.09 3.70 6.30
N ILE A 184 -11.89 2.70 5.87
CA ILE A 184 -12.28 2.58 4.47
C ILE A 184 -13.21 3.75 4.12
N GLN A 185 -12.83 4.49 3.08
CA GLN A 185 -13.60 5.62 2.57
C GLN A 185 -14.64 5.13 1.56
N THR A 186 -15.86 5.68 1.65
CA THR A 186 -16.90 5.51 0.62
C THR A 186 -16.82 6.67 -0.37
N ARG A 187 -16.77 6.36 -1.66
CA ARG A 187 -16.85 7.35 -2.75
C ARG A 187 -18.24 7.39 -3.36
#